data_53a740d2d12bf0346e11088b7c9dc04b
#
_entry.id   53a740d2d12bf0346e11088b7c9dc04b
#
_cell.length_a   1.000
_cell.length_b   1.000
_cell.length_c   1.000
_cell.angle_alpha   90.00
_cell.angle_beta   90.00
_cell.angle_gamma   90.00
#
_symmetry.space_group_name_H-M   'P 1'
#
loop_
_entity.id
_entity.type
_entity.pdbx_description
1 polymer ?
#
loop_
_entity_poly.entity_id
_entity_poly.type
_entity_poly.pdbx_seq_one_letter_code
_entity_poly.pdbx_strand_id
1 'polypeptide(L)'
;MSTYDYESHIISIPDYPEPGVTFKDVTPLFKDPECFHAVVDDIAEHFADAGITKVIGAEARGFLVGTPVAYKLGAGFVPARKPGKLPREVYAQAYDLEYGTSELQIHTDALTPDDVVLIADDLVATGGTCVACAQLAEKAGAKVAGFAFALELCYLHPREIIGKCFDQEVYTLIKVQ
;
A
#
# COMPACT_ATOMS: atom_id res chain seq x y z
N MET A 1 -5.29 -1.96 -19.50
CA MET A 1 -6.28 -2.03 -18.41
C MET A 1 -6.80 -3.45 -18.38
N SER A 2 -6.68 -4.11 -17.25
CA SER A 2 -7.25 -5.45 -17.06
C SER A 2 -8.75 -5.45 -17.32
N THR A 3 -9.23 -6.54 -17.88
CA THR A 3 -10.67 -6.83 -18.05
C THR A 3 -11.22 -7.68 -16.90
N TYR A 4 -10.42 -7.91 -15.84
CA TYR A 4 -10.82 -8.75 -14.72
C TYR A 4 -11.85 -8.05 -13.83
N ASP A 5 -12.90 -8.75 -13.46
CA ASP A 5 -13.95 -8.24 -12.58
C ASP A 5 -13.56 -8.36 -11.10
N TYR A 6 -12.75 -7.41 -10.63
CA TYR A 6 -12.33 -7.36 -9.23
C TYR A 6 -13.48 -7.01 -8.27
N GLU A 7 -14.45 -6.20 -8.72
CA GLU A 7 -15.53 -5.70 -7.86
C GLU A 7 -16.41 -6.82 -7.32
N SER A 8 -16.62 -7.88 -8.10
CA SER A 8 -17.39 -9.06 -7.68
C SER A 8 -16.76 -9.81 -6.49
N HIS A 9 -15.48 -9.58 -6.21
CA HIS A 9 -14.74 -10.19 -5.11
C HIS A 9 -14.72 -9.30 -3.84
N ILE A 10 -15.39 -8.14 -3.84
CA ILE A 10 -15.47 -7.27 -2.66
C ILE A 10 -16.74 -7.53 -1.90
N ILE A 11 -16.62 -7.83 -0.60
CA ILE A 11 -17.78 -8.01 0.28
C ILE A 11 -18.01 -6.71 1.06
N SER A 12 -19.22 -6.15 0.92
CA SER A 12 -19.64 -4.99 1.71
C SER A 12 -20.35 -5.44 2.97
N ILE A 13 -19.84 -5.03 4.13
CA ILE A 13 -20.38 -5.36 5.45
C ILE A 13 -20.93 -4.05 6.04
N PRO A 14 -22.25 -3.87 6.10
CA PRO A 14 -22.84 -2.68 6.69
C PRO A 14 -22.66 -2.66 8.21
N ASP A 15 -22.64 -1.46 8.78
CA ASP A 15 -22.58 -1.21 10.23
C ASP A 15 -21.40 -1.88 10.94
N TYR A 16 -20.23 -1.92 10.30
CA TYR A 16 -19.00 -2.47 10.87
C TYR A 16 -17.81 -1.51 10.63
N PRO A 17 -16.93 -1.25 11.65
CA PRO A 17 -17.00 -1.69 13.04
C PRO A 17 -18.04 -0.92 13.88
N GLU A 18 -18.63 0.13 13.31
CA GLU A 18 -19.60 1.01 13.98
C GLU A 18 -20.84 1.24 13.10
N PRO A 19 -22.01 1.54 13.67
CA PRO A 19 -23.20 1.86 12.90
C PRO A 19 -22.97 3.01 11.90
N GLY A 20 -23.43 2.83 10.66
CA GLY A 20 -23.28 3.81 9.57
C GLY A 20 -21.99 3.64 8.75
N VAL A 21 -21.05 2.81 9.18
CA VAL A 21 -19.83 2.49 8.41
C VAL A 21 -20.07 1.24 7.55
N THR A 22 -19.77 1.32 6.27
CA THR A 22 -19.77 0.15 5.39
C THR A 22 -18.33 -0.31 5.16
N PHE A 23 -17.94 -1.39 5.82
CA PHE A 23 -16.63 -1.99 5.68
C PHE A 23 -16.51 -2.73 4.34
N LYS A 24 -15.40 -2.54 3.64
CA LYS A 24 -15.07 -3.27 2.41
C LYS A 24 -14.05 -4.36 2.71
N ASP A 25 -14.54 -5.60 2.73
CA ASP A 25 -13.66 -6.76 2.89
C ASP A 25 -13.04 -7.13 1.54
N VAL A 26 -11.73 -6.96 1.44
CA VAL A 26 -10.91 -7.28 0.26
C VAL A 26 -10.28 -8.66 0.33
N THR A 27 -10.48 -9.41 1.42
CA THR A 27 -9.85 -10.72 1.59
C THR A 27 -10.24 -11.75 0.53
N PRO A 28 -11.47 -11.69 -0.08
CA PRO A 28 -11.80 -12.58 -1.18
C PRO A 28 -10.92 -12.41 -2.43
N LEU A 29 -10.33 -11.21 -2.67
CA LEU A 29 -9.37 -11.00 -3.75
C LEU A 29 -8.15 -11.93 -3.65
N PHE A 30 -7.73 -12.23 -2.41
CA PHE A 30 -6.55 -13.06 -2.13
C PHE A 30 -6.89 -14.53 -1.95
N LYS A 31 -8.16 -14.85 -1.65
CA LYS A 31 -8.64 -16.22 -1.48
C LYS A 31 -8.79 -16.94 -2.81
N ASP A 32 -9.23 -16.24 -3.84
CA ASP A 32 -9.39 -16.78 -5.18
C ASP A 32 -8.04 -16.73 -5.93
N PRO A 33 -7.52 -17.87 -6.41
CA PRO A 33 -6.20 -17.90 -7.01
C PRO A 33 -6.11 -17.11 -8.34
N GLU A 34 -7.17 -17.12 -9.17
CA GLU A 34 -7.17 -16.38 -10.43
C GLU A 34 -7.22 -14.88 -10.18
N CYS A 35 -8.07 -14.45 -9.25
CA CYS A 35 -8.17 -13.05 -8.83
C CYS A 35 -6.85 -12.56 -8.21
N PHE A 36 -6.25 -13.36 -7.33
CA PHE A 36 -4.98 -12.97 -6.68
C PHE A 36 -3.84 -12.82 -7.69
N HIS A 37 -3.73 -13.74 -8.66
CA HIS A 37 -2.75 -13.60 -9.74
C HIS A 37 -3.01 -12.34 -10.56
N ALA A 38 -4.27 -12.07 -10.93
CA ALA A 38 -4.61 -10.88 -11.70
C ALA A 38 -4.25 -9.57 -10.94
N VAL A 39 -4.56 -9.48 -9.63
CA VAL A 39 -4.18 -8.32 -8.79
C VAL A 39 -2.67 -8.07 -8.84
N VAL A 40 -1.88 -9.12 -8.65
CA VAL A 40 -0.41 -9.02 -8.64
C VAL A 40 0.13 -8.64 -10.02
N ASP A 41 -0.36 -9.31 -11.06
CA ASP A 41 0.10 -9.14 -12.42
C ASP A 41 -0.22 -7.74 -12.95
N ASP A 42 -1.44 -7.24 -12.73
CA ASP A 42 -1.84 -5.91 -13.19
C ASP A 42 -1.04 -4.79 -12.52
N ILE A 43 -0.79 -4.90 -11.21
CA ILE A 43 0.04 -3.92 -10.49
C ILE A 43 1.49 -3.99 -10.99
N ALA A 44 2.05 -5.19 -11.12
CA ALA A 44 3.43 -5.37 -11.56
C ALA A 44 3.63 -4.95 -13.02
N GLU A 45 2.69 -5.24 -13.91
CA GLU A 45 2.73 -4.81 -15.31
C GLU A 45 2.67 -3.30 -15.43
N HIS A 46 1.81 -2.65 -14.64
CA HIS A 46 1.70 -1.18 -14.63
C HIS A 46 3.03 -0.49 -14.27
N PHE A 47 3.78 -1.04 -13.33
CA PHE A 47 5.05 -0.47 -12.88
C PHE A 47 6.30 -1.15 -13.47
N ALA A 48 6.15 -1.99 -14.51
CA ALA A 48 7.24 -2.77 -15.08
C ALA A 48 8.44 -1.91 -15.54
N ASP A 49 8.15 -0.75 -16.12
CA ASP A 49 9.17 0.16 -16.67
C ASP A 49 9.60 1.27 -15.68
N ALA A 50 9.08 1.25 -14.44
CA ALA A 50 9.38 2.28 -13.44
C ALA A 50 10.73 2.08 -12.72
N GLY A 51 11.44 0.99 -13.00
CA GLY A 51 12.75 0.69 -12.40
C GLY A 51 12.68 0.39 -10.90
N ILE A 52 11.57 -0.16 -10.43
CA ILE A 52 11.34 -0.47 -9.00
C ILE A 52 12.40 -1.45 -8.50
N THR A 53 13.11 -1.09 -7.43
CA THR A 53 14.09 -1.96 -6.76
C THR A 53 13.56 -2.51 -5.44
N LYS A 54 12.62 -1.79 -4.80
CA LYS A 54 12.00 -2.18 -3.52
C LYS A 54 10.51 -1.87 -3.52
N VAL A 55 9.76 -2.71 -2.82
CA VAL A 55 8.35 -2.44 -2.51
C VAL A 55 8.21 -2.35 -0.99
N ILE A 56 7.57 -1.29 -0.49
CA ILE A 56 7.19 -1.16 0.92
C ILE A 56 5.72 -1.52 1.07
N GLY A 57 5.42 -2.40 2.02
CA GLY A 57 4.05 -2.71 2.44
C GLY A 57 3.87 -2.48 3.94
N ALA A 58 2.73 -1.92 4.35
CA ALA A 58 2.41 -1.70 5.76
C ALA A 58 1.81 -2.95 6.42
N GLU A 59 2.18 -3.21 7.70
CA GLU A 59 1.58 -4.35 8.42
C GLU A 59 0.10 -4.13 8.68
N ALA A 60 -0.69 -5.19 8.53
CA ALA A 60 -0.26 -6.50 8.07
C ALA A 60 -0.72 -6.77 6.63
N ARG A 61 -1.84 -6.14 6.20
CA ARG A 61 -2.51 -6.47 4.93
C ARG A 61 -1.74 -6.02 3.70
N GLY A 62 -0.96 -4.93 3.82
CA GLY A 62 -0.05 -4.50 2.76
C GLY A 62 1.01 -5.55 2.37
N PHE A 63 1.31 -6.50 3.27
CA PHE A 63 2.21 -7.61 2.95
C PHE A 63 1.61 -8.57 1.93
N LEU A 64 0.27 -8.71 1.90
CA LEU A 64 -0.43 -9.60 0.97
C LEU A 64 -0.29 -9.13 -0.49
N VAL A 65 -0.22 -7.84 -0.71
CA VAL A 65 -0.03 -7.23 -2.05
C VAL A 65 1.44 -6.96 -2.31
N GLY A 66 2.11 -6.28 -1.38
CA GLY A 66 3.48 -5.80 -1.59
C GLY A 66 4.49 -6.92 -1.82
N THR A 67 4.39 -8.04 -1.09
CA THR A 67 5.34 -9.15 -1.23
C THR A 67 5.25 -9.83 -2.61
N PRO A 68 4.08 -10.26 -3.10
CA PRO A 68 4.02 -10.90 -4.42
C PRO A 68 4.29 -9.91 -5.56
N VAL A 69 3.91 -8.64 -5.43
CA VAL A 69 4.25 -7.60 -6.41
C VAL A 69 5.76 -7.39 -6.47
N ALA A 70 6.46 -7.32 -5.33
CA ALA A 70 7.92 -7.25 -5.29
C ALA A 70 8.56 -8.44 -6.00
N TYR A 71 8.09 -9.65 -5.70
CA TYR A 71 8.56 -10.87 -6.35
C TYR A 71 8.38 -10.83 -7.87
N LYS A 72 7.20 -10.39 -8.34
CA LYS A 72 6.89 -10.31 -9.77
C LYS A 72 7.75 -9.27 -10.50
N LEU A 73 8.04 -8.14 -9.85
CA LEU A 73 8.93 -7.08 -10.36
C LEU A 73 10.43 -7.43 -10.29
N GLY A 74 10.81 -8.52 -9.61
CA GLY A 74 12.22 -8.82 -9.32
C GLY A 74 12.84 -7.86 -8.29
N ALA A 75 12.00 -7.18 -7.49
CA ALA A 75 12.39 -6.22 -6.47
C ALA A 75 12.46 -6.86 -5.07
N GLY A 76 13.13 -6.18 -4.13
CA GLY A 76 13.10 -6.56 -2.72
C GLY A 76 11.82 -6.06 -2.05
N PHE A 77 11.44 -6.72 -0.92
CA PHE A 77 10.31 -6.28 -0.10
C PHE A 77 10.79 -5.71 1.24
N VAL A 78 10.25 -4.56 1.64
CA VAL A 78 10.55 -3.88 2.91
C VAL A 78 9.26 -3.80 3.74
N PRO A 79 9.17 -4.53 4.87
CA PRO A 79 8.01 -4.45 5.75
C PRO A 79 8.03 -3.16 6.57
N ALA A 80 7.01 -2.32 6.43
CA ALA A 80 6.76 -1.22 7.36
C ALA A 80 5.90 -1.74 8.53
N ARG A 81 6.40 -1.61 9.75
CA ARG A 81 5.81 -2.25 10.91
C ARG A 81 5.52 -1.27 12.04
N LYS A 82 4.57 -1.62 12.89
CA LYS A 82 4.26 -0.88 14.12
C LYS A 82 5.41 -0.94 15.12
N PRO A 83 5.51 0.02 16.06
CA PRO A 83 6.58 0.06 17.07
C PRO A 83 6.77 -1.26 17.80
N GLY A 84 8.03 -1.60 18.05
CA GLY A 84 8.43 -2.81 18.79
C GLY A 84 8.35 -4.13 18.01
N LYS A 85 8.05 -4.08 16.70
CA LYS A 85 8.00 -5.27 15.84
C LYS A 85 9.30 -5.55 15.08
N LEU A 86 10.20 -4.57 15.01
CA LEU A 86 11.49 -4.68 14.34
C LEU A 86 12.62 -4.70 15.38
N PRO A 87 13.55 -5.69 15.32
CA PRO A 87 14.52 -5.92 16.41
C PRO A 87 15.82 -5.11 16.30
N ARG A 88 16.04 -4.38 15.19
CA ARG A 88 17.25 -3.59 14.94
C ARG A 88 16.93 -2.08 14.93
N GLU A 89 17.91 -1.24 14.64
CA GLU A 89 17.70 0.21 14.47
C GLU A 89 16.66 0.51 13.37
N VAL A 90 15.84 1.51 13.63
CA VAL A 90 14.71 1.86 12.76
C VAL A 90 14.63 3.34 12.45
N TYR A 91 14.16 3.68 11.26
CA TYR A 91 13.50 4.95 11.00
C TYR A 91 12.04 4.82 11.41
N ALA A 92 11.51 5.86 12.05
CA ALA A 92 10.13 5.93 12.50
C ALA A 92 9.40 7.11 11.87
N GLN A 93 8.14 6.94 11.54
CA GLN A 93 7.26 7.98 11.04
C GLN A 93 5.89 7.87 11.69
N ALA A 94 5.54 8.91 12.46
CA ALA A 94 4.19 9.08 12.98
C ALA A 94 3.25 9.62 11.90
N TYR A 95 1.99 9.24 11.96
CA TYR A 95 0.92 9.76 11.10
C TYR A 95 -0.41 9.78 11.84
N ASP A 96 -1.28 10.70 11.42
CA ASP A 96 -2.60 10.84 12.01
C ASP A 96 -3.57 9.80 11.46
N LEU A 97 -4.36 9.23 12.35
CA LEU A 97 -5.54 8.42 12.05
C LEU A 97 -6.79 9.29 12.21
N GLU A 98 -7.93 8.78 11.79
CA GLU A 98 -9.23 9.41 12.07
C GLU A 98 -9.44 9.63 13.58
N TYR A 99 -8.94 8.68 14.40
CA TYR A 99 -8.90 8.79 15.86
C TYR A 99 -7.49 8.50 16.38
N GLY A 100 -6.74 9.56 16.79
CA GLY A 100 -5.40 9.45 17.36
C GLY A 100 -4.27 9.41 16.34
N THR A 101 -3.09 9.06 16.81
CA THR A 101 -1.87 8.94 16.00
C THR A 101 -1.38 7.49 15.97
N SER A 102 -0.73 7.11 14.89
CA SER A 102 -0.04 5.83 14.78
C SER A 102 1.38 6.06 14.28
N GLU A 103 2.21 5.04 14.32
CA GLU A 103 3.59 5.11 13.86
C GLU A 103 3.91 3.86 13.05
N LEU A 104 4.70 4.03 11.98
CA LEU A 104 5.32 2.95 11.24
C LEU A 104 6.84 3.08 11.29
N GLN A 105 7.50 1.95 11.20
CA GLN A 105 8.96 1.81 11.27
C GLN A 105 9.46 0.90 10.16
N ILE A 106 10.63 1.24 9.59
CA ILE A 106 11.45 0.34 8.75
C ILE A 106 12.85 0.26 9.33
N HIS A 107 13.60 -0.82 9.08
CA HIS A 107 15.01 -0.86 9.45
C HIS A 107 15.82 0.21 8.73
N THR A 108 16.80 0.81 9.40
CA THR A 108 17.66 1.87 8.83
C THR A 108 18.49 1.39 7.64
N ASP A 109 18.78 0.10 7.56
CA ASP A 109 19.53 -0.57 6.48
C ASP A 109 18.64 -1.19 5.40
N ALA A 110 17.32 -0.98 5.46
CA ALA A 110 16.37 -1.61 4.53
C ALA A 110 16.41 -0.96 3.12
N LEU A 111 16.80 0.30 3.05
CA LEU A 111 16.84 1.10 1.83
C LEU A 111 18.14 1.87 1.72
N THR A 112 18.49 2.21 0.49
CA THR A 112 19.65 3.06 0.14
C THR A 112 19.21 4.21 -0.78
N PRO A 113 20.03 5.25 -0.97
CA PRO A 113 19.74 6.34 -1.92
C PRO A 113 19.59 5.89 -3.39
N ASP A 114 20.09 4.71 -3.74
CA ASP A 114 19.98 4.15 -5.08
C ASP A 114 18.67 3.41 -5.31
N ASP A 115 17.87 3.22 -4.26
CA ASP A 115 16.60 2.46 -4.35
C ASP A 115 15.47 3.33 -4.93
N VAL A 116 14.67 2.69 -5.77
CA VAL A 116 13.42 3.20 -6.33
C VAL A 116 12.27 2.39 -5.73
N VAL A 117 11.40 3.06 -5.01
CA VAL A 117 10.44 2.42 -4.10
C VAL A 117 9.00 2.56 -4.60
N LEU A 118 8.29 1.45 -4.64
CA LEU A 118 6.84 1.41 -4.78
C LEU A 118 6.20 1.22 -3.40
N ILE A 119 5.20 2.03 -3.07
CA ILE A 119 4.37 1.84 -1.86
C ILE A 119 3.16 1.00 -2.26
N ALA A 120 2.96 -0.15 -1.64
CA ALA A 120 1.86 -1.05 -1.98
C ALA A 120 1.06 -1.48 -0.74
N ASP A 121 -0.28 -1.45 -0.86
CA ASP A 121 -1.19 -1.93 0.18
C ASP A 121 -2.44 -2.58 -0.44
N ASP A 122 -3.22 -3.27 0.36
CA ASP A 122 -4.49 -3.85 -0.07
C ASP A 122 -5.57 -2.78 -0.32
N LEU A 123 -5.60 -1.75 0.52
CA LEU A 123 -6.62 -0.71 0.48
C LEU A 123 -6.02 0.65 0.88
N VAL A 124 -6.44 1.71 0.19
CA VAL A 124 -6.22 3.08 0.63
C VAL A 124 -7.54 3.71 1.09
N ALA A 125 -7.59 4.12 2.37
CA ALA A 125 -8.71 4.83 2.97
C ALA A 125 -8.45 6.35 2.98
N THR A 126 -7.78 6.85 3.99
CA THR A 126 -7.46 8.29 4.11
C THR A 126 -6.12 8.68 3.49
N GLY A 127 -5.22 7.72 3.26
CA GLY A 127 -3.89 7.97 2.69
C GLY A 127 -2.76 8.17 3.71
N GLY A 128 -3.06 8.34 4.99
CA GLY A 128 -2.03 8.59 6.01
C GLY A 128 -0.96 7.51 6.13
N THR A 129 -1.38 6.24 6.11
CA THR A 129 -0.48 5.08 6.20
C THR A 129 0.52 5.03 5.04
N CYS A 130 0.04 5.20 3.80
CA CYS A 130 0.92 5.14 2.62
C CYS A 130 1.84 6.37 2.53
N VAL A 131 1.38 7.55 2.96
CA VAL A 131 2.22 8.75 3.08
C VAL A 131 3.33 8.50 4.11
N ALA A 132 3.03 7.89 5.27
CA ALA A 132 4.05 7.54 6.25
C ALA A 132 5.08 6.55 5.69
N CYS A 133 4.66 5.53 4.92
CA CYS A 133 5.58 4.62 4.23
C CYS A 133 6.49 5.35 3.25
N ALA A 134 5.95 6.27 2.47
CA ALA A 134 6.71 7.06 1.50
C ALA A 134 7.71 8.00 2.21
N GLN A 135 7.32 8.65 3.30
CA GLN A 135 8.21 9.47 4.12
C GLN A 135 9.34 8.66 4.76
N LEU A 136 9.09 7.40 5.14
CA LEU A 136 10.15 6.48 5.59
C LEU A 136 11.15 6.19 4.48
N ALA A 137 10.69 6.00 3.23
CA ALA A 137 11.59 5.84 2.09
C ALA A 137 12.46 7.10 1.86
N GLU A 138 11.88 8.29 1.94
CA GLU A 138 12.63 9.55 1.82
C GLU A 138 13.64 9.75 2.96
N LYS A 139 13.28 9.38 4.22
CA LYS A 139 14.23 9.40 5.35
C LYS A 139 15.45 8.52 5.12
N ALA A 140 15.29 7.41 4.42
CA ALA A 140 16.40 6.54 4.02
C ALA A 140 17.16 7.06 2.78
N GLY A 141 16.70 8.15 2.16
CA GLY A 141 17.28 8.75 0.95
C GLY A 141 16.79 8.11 -0.34
N ALA A 142 15.91 7.14 -0.29
CA ALA A 142 15.37 6.44 -1.46
C ALA A 142 14.34 7.30 -2.22
N LYS A 143 14.14 6.99 -3.51
CA LYS A 143 13.18 7.68 -4.37
C LYS A 143 11.85 6.93 -4.37
N VAL A 144 10.75 7.61 -4.09
CA VAL A 144 9.39 7.06 -4.27
C VAL A 144 9.02 7.16 -5.74
N ALA A 145 8.59 6.07 -6.35
CA ALA A 145 8.16 6.01 -7.75
C ALA A 145 6.64 6.08 -7.90
N GLY A 146 5.89 5.58 -6.94
CA GLY A 146 4.43 5.58 -6.99
C GLY A 146 3.79 4.83 -5.84
N PHE A 147 2.47 4.74 -5.92
CA PHE A 147 1.60 4.08 -4.96
C PHE A 147 0.67 3.10 -5.69
N ALA A 148 0.49 1.91 -5.15
CA ALA A 148 -0.33 0.86 -5.73
C ALA A 148 -1.27 0.24 -4.68
N PHE A 149 -2.56 0.17 -5.00
CA PHE A 149 -3.57 -0.39 -4.10
C PHE A 149 -4.52 -1.30 -4.88
N ALA A 150 -5.01 -2.36 -4.24
CA ALA A 150 -6.08 -3.15 -4.83
C ALA A 150 -7.41 -2.36 -4.80
N LEU A 151 -7.68 -1.60 -3.72
CA LEU A 151 -8.91 -0.83 -3.56
C LEU A 151 -8.66 0.58 -3.03
N GLU A 152 -9.40 1.56 -3.58
CA GLU A 152 -9.43 2.95 -3.13
C GLU A 152 -10.83 3.35 -2.65
N LEU A 153 -10.93 3.90 -1.44
CA LEU A 153 -12.14 4.53 -0.93
C LEU A 153 -12.17 6.02 -1.34
N CYS A 154 -12.68 6.31 -2.52
CA CYS A 154 -12.62 7.64 -3.12
C CYS A 154 -13.33 8.71 -2.28
N TYR A 155 -14.40 8.35 -1.58
CA TYR A 155 -15.16 9.25 -0.71
C TYR A 155 -14.36 9.75 0.53
N LEU A 156 -13.21 9.15 0.83
CA LEU A 156 -12.28 9.61 1.88
C LEU A 156 -11.15 10.49 1.33
N HIS A 157 -11.16 10.78 0.03
CA HIS A 157 -10.22 11.66 -0.66
C HIS A 157 -8.73 11.35 -0.44
N PRO A 158 -8.28 10.06 -0.48
CA PRO A 158 -6.88 9.71 -0.19
C PRO A 158 -5.89 10.40 -1.12
N ARG A 159 -6.25 10.62 -2.40
CA ARG A 159 -5.38 11.28 -3.38
C ARG A 159 -5.05 12.72 -3.01
N GLU A 160 -5.96 13.43 -2.33
CA GLU A 160 -5.70 14.79 -1.84
C GLU A 160 -4.67 14.78 -0.70
N ILE A 161 -4.72 13.78 0.17
CA ILE A 161 -3.76 13.63 1.27
C ILE A 161 -2.38 13.23 0.73
N ILE A 162 -2.33 12.27 -0.20
CA ILE A 162 -1.08 11.88 -0.86
C ILE A 162 -0.50 13.08 -1.63
N GLY A 163 -1.32 13.76 -2.42
CA GLY A 163 -0.91 14.89 -3.27
C GLY A 163 -0.43 16.14 -2.53
N LYS A 164 -0.65 16.24 -1.21
CA LYS A 164 -0.02 17.28 -0.37
C LYS A 164 1.47 17.07 -0.15
N CYS A 165 1.95 15.84 -0.24
CA CYS A 165 3.30 15.44 0.08
C CYS A 165 4.05 14.87 -1.13
N PHE A 166 3.34 14.22 -2.05
CA PHE A 166 3.89 13.45 -3.17
C PHE A 166 3.09 13.72 -4.44
N ASP A 167 3.78 13.93 -5.56
CA ASP A 167 3.21 14.13 -6.91
C ASP A 167 3.23 12.85 -7.76
N GLN A 168 3.71 11.74 -7.19
CA GLN A 168 3.82 10.45 -7.86
C GLN A 168 2.44 9.83 -8.12
N GLU A 169 2.40 8.98 -9.13
CA GLU A 169 1.19 8.29 -9.54
C GLU A 169 0.59 7.43 -8.42
N VAL A 170 -0.74 7.47 -8.30
CA VAL A 170 -1.54 6.57 -7.47
C VAL A 170 -2.34 5.64 -8.39
N TYR A 171 -1.93 4.39 -8.46
CA TYR A 171 -2.58 3.34 -9.24
C TYR A 171 -3.50 2.50 -8.35
N THR A 172 -4.73 2.27 -8.79
CA THR A 172 -5.72 1.46 -8.06
C THR A 172 -6.53 0.59 -9.02
N LEU A 173 -6.79 -0.65 -8.64
CA LEU A 173 -7.58 -1.58 -9.46
C LEU A 173 -9.08 -1.30 -9.31
N ILE A 174 -9.53 -1.05 -8.07
CA ILE A 174 -10.95 -0.83 -7.73
C ILE A 174 -11.12 0.56 -7.10
N LYS A 175 -12.14 1.29 -7.53
CA LYS A 175 -12.51 2.61 -6.97
C LYS A 175 -13.93 2.57 -6.42
N VAL A 176 -14.06 2.70 -5.11
CA VAL A 176 -15.36 2.83 -4.42
C VAL A 176 -15.67 4.32 -4.25
N GLN A 177 -16.76 4.76 -4.89
CA GLN A 177 -17.24 6.15 -4.88
C GLN A 177 -17.98 6.48 -3.58
#